data_dd4e48b9f391785e408c2c648b1a0b4e
#
_entry.id   dd4e48b9f391785e408c2c648b1a0b4e
#
_cell.length_a   1.000
_cell.length_b   1.000
_cell.length_c   1.000
_cell.angle_alpha   90.00
_cell.angle_beta   90.00
_cell.angle_gamma   90.00
#
_symmetry.space_group_name_H-M   'P 1'
#
loop_
_entity.id
_entity.type
_entity.pdbx_description
1 polymer ?
#
loop_
_entity_poly.entity_id
_entity_poly.type
_entity_poly.pdbx_seq_one_letter_code
_entity_poly.pdbx_strand_id
1 'polypeptide(L)'
;ECLVGSEMCIRDSSISKRVIVEEFIEKQGCSSDTDSFSVDGELKFVSYSAQRFDSDAANPYTPSAYSWPSTFTTDQEAELTSELQRLLKLLGMRTSIYNIETRIGLNGKPYIMEVSPRGGGNRLAEMLRFATGVDLITNAVRAAVGDDVTDIEQKTYKGHWAEVILHADRAGHFKSLVIDAEFYQSHVIQTDLWIKENDPVSAFKGANDAIGTLVLKFESESELKLALARQKDWITIELK
;
A
#
# COMPACT_ATOMS: atom_id res chain seq x y z
N GLU A 1 0.06 25.85 -17.84
CA GLU A 1 0.14 25.56 -19.30
C GLU A 1 -0.10 24.09 -19.67
N CYS A 2 -0.01 23.15 -18.76
CA CYS A 2 -0.23 21.74 -19.04
C CYS A 2 -1.66 21.22 -18.79
N LEU A 3 -2.59 22.04 -18.35
CA LEU A 3 -3.88 21.58 -17.87
C LEU A 3 -4.92 21.31 -18.96
N VAL A 4 -4.89 22.03 -20.08
CA VAL A 4 -5.98 21.96 -21.08
C VAL A 4 -6.07 20.61 -21.79
N GLY A 5 -4.96 19.98 -22.11
CA GLY A 5 -4.94 18.65 -22.76
C GLY A 5 -5.20 17.49 -21.81
N SER A 6 -4.70 17.57 -20.57
CA SER A 6 -4.88 16.55 -19.56
C SER A 6 -6.30 16.57 -18.94
N GLU A 7 -6.89 17.75 -18.76
CA GLU A 7 -8.27 17.88 -18.27
C GLU A 7 -9.31 17.26 -19.24
N MET A 8 -9.13 17.42 -20.54
CA MET A 8 -10.00 16.76 -21.52
C MET A 8 -9.88 15.24 -21.45
N CYS A 9 -8.67 14.70 -21.36
CA CYS A 9 -8.46 13.26 -21.25
C CYS A 9 -9.06 12.69 -19.97
N ILE A 10 -8.87 13.34 -18.82
CA ILE A 10 -9.43 12.92 -17.53
C ILE A 10 -10.96 12.96 -17.56
N ARG A 11 -11.54 14.05 -18.03
CA ARG A 11 -12.99 14.18 -18.14
C ARG A 11 -13.60 13.15 -19.09
N ASP A 12 -12.96 12.89 -20.24
CA ASP A 12 -13.47 11.93 -21.22
C ASP A 12 -13.35 10.47 -20.74
N SER A 13 -12.38 10.18 -19.87
CA SER A 13 -12.22 8.88 -19.23
C SER A 13 -13.20 8.65 -18.07
N SER A 14 -13.73 9.71 -17.47
CA SER A 14 -14.68 9.61 -16.37
C SER A 14 -16.07 9.16 -16.88
N ILE A 15 -16.64 8.14 -16.22
CA ILE A 15 -18.01 7.66 -16.52
C ILE A 15 -19.05 8.79 -16.38
N SER A 16 -18.91 9.61 -15.34
CA SER A 16 -19.84 10.72 -15.04
C SER A 16 -19.56 11.99 -15.87
N LYS A 17 -18.45 12.03 -16.62
CA LYS A 17 -17.94 13.24 -17.30
C LYS A 17 -17.69 14.42 -16.34
N ARG A 18 -17.47 14.10 -15.08
CA ARG A 18 -17.16 15.07 -14.02
C ARG A 18 -15.79 14.80 -13.45
N VAL A 19 -15.11 15.83 -12.98
CA VAL A 19 -13.85 15.78 -12.26
C VAL A 19 -14.01 16.54 -10.94
N ILE A 20 -13.26 16.13 -9.93
CA ILE A 20 -13.11 16.86 -8.68
C ILE A 20 -11.81 17.66 -8.78
N VAL A 21 -11.85 18.91 -8.38
CA VAL A 21 -10.67 19.76 -8.25
C VAL A 21 -10.55 20.16 -6.79
N GLU A 22 -9.44 19.80 -6.17
CA GLU A 22 -9.18 19.99 -4.75
C GLU A 22 -7.86 20.72 -4.54
N GLU A 23 -7.65 21.26 -3.34
CA GLU A 23 -6.37 21.77 -2.93
C GLU A 23 -5.31 20.67 -2.94
N PHE A 24 -4.17 20.93 -3.53
CA PHE A 24 -3.05 19.99 -3.49
C PHE A 24 -2.41 20.00 -2.10
N ILE A 25 -2.45 18.87 -1.42
CA ILE A 25 -1.80 18.71 -0.11
C ILE A 25 -0.36 18.24 -0.34
N GLU A 26 0.56 19.19 -0.23
CA GLU A 26 1.98 18.89 -0.29
C GLU A 26 2.40 18.07 0.93
N LYS A 27 3.07 16.93 0.72
CA LYS A 27 3.36 15.96 1.80
C LYS A 27 4.64 16.27 2.55
N GLN A 28 4.61 16.03 3.85
CA GLN A 28 5.77 15.87 4.71
C GLN A 28 6.07 14.36 4.87
N GLY A 29 7.24 13.90 4.47
CA GLY A 29 7.62 12.49 4.58
C GLY A 29 6.85 11.56 3.64
N CYS A 30 6.48 10.37 4.11
CA CYS A 30 5.76 9.36 3.35
C CYS A 30 4.25 9.54 3.50
N SER A 31 3.48 9.26 2.43
CA SER A 31 2.05 8.99 2.55
C SER A 31 1.83 7.59 3.11
N SER A 32 0.60 7.31 3.54
CA SER A 32 0.18 5.96 3.91
C SER A 32 -0.95 5.52 2.99
N ASP A 33 -0.88 4.29 2.53
CA ASP A 33 -1.94 3.57 1.82
C ASP A 33 -1.97 2.16 2.41
N THR A 34 -3.09 1.76 3.01
CA THR A 34 -3.19 0.52 3.77
C THR A 34 -4.63 0.16 4.08
N ASP A 35 -4.82 -1.02 4.69
CA ASP A 35 -6.15 -1.53 5.00
C ASP A 35 -6.52 -1.35 6.48
N SER A 36 -7.82 -1.15 6.71
CA SER A 36 -8.45 -1.06 8.01
C SER A 36 -9.77 -1.84 8.02
N PHE A 37 -10.35 -2.08 9.20
CA PHE A 37 -11.59 -2.85 9.34
C PHE A 37 -12.51 -2.24 10.41
N SER A 38 -13.81 -2.15 10.10
CA SER A 38 -14.83 -1.77 11.08
C SER A 38 -15.83 -2.90 11.32
N VAL A 39 -16.39 -2.93 12.52
CA VAL A 39 -17.50 -3.80 12.91
C VAL A 39 -18.61 -2.93 13.50
N ASP A 40 -19.81 -3.02 12.94
CA ASP A 40 -20.98 -2.24 13.34
C ASP A 40 -20.76 -0.72 13.43
N GLY A 41 -19.91 -0.20 12.54
CA GLY A 41 -19.57 1.22 12.45
C GLY A 41 -18.44 1.68 13.38
N GLU A 42 -17.81 0.75 14.10
CA GLU A 42 -16.64 1.03 14.92
C GLU A 42 -15.38 0.47 14.29
N LEU A 43 -14.33 1.30 14.15
CA LEU A 43 -13.01 0.85 13.75
C LEU A 43 -12.44 -0.12 14.80
N LYS A 44 -12.19 -1.36 14.39
CA LYS A 44 -11.61 -2.41 15.23
C LYS A 44 -10.15 -2.68 14.90
N PHE A 45 -9.76 -2.43 13.66
CA PHE A 45 -8.39 -2.53 13.21
C PHE A 45 -8.05 -1.34 12.30
N VAL A 46 -6.97 -0.66 12.61
CA VAL A 46 -6.42 0.46 11.84
C VAL A 46 -4.94 0.20 11.60
N SER A 47 -4.49 0.48 10.39
CA SER A 47 -3.10 0.37 10.00
C SER A 47 -2.65 1.66 9.32
N TYR A 48 -1.37 2.01 9.45
CA TYR A 48 -0.71 3.08 8.73
C TYR A 48 0.62 2.57 8.20
N SER A 49 0.91 2.83 6.95
CA SER A 49 2.14 2.44 6.26
C SER A 49 3.02 3.65 5.96
N ALA A 50 4.23 3.40 5.48
CA ALA A 50 5.04 4.39 4.78
C ALA A 50 5.17 3.97 3.32
N GLN A 51 4.47 4.67 2.45
CA GLN A 51 4.45 4.46 1.00
C GLN A 51 5.75 4.98 0.37
N ARG A 52 6.35 4.18 -0.49
CA ARG A 52 7.63 4.49 -1.14
C ARG A 52 7.51 4.41 -2.65
N PHE A 53 8.39 5.11 -3.33
CA PHE A 53 8.37 5.29 -4.78
C PHE A 53 9.77 5.02 -5.34
N ASP A 54 9.85 4.41 -6.51
CA ASP A 54 11.10 4.28 -7.26
C ASP A 54 11.26 5.51 -8.17
N SER A 55 12.26 6.34 -7.87
CA SER A 55 12.55 7.55 -8.66
C SER A 55 13.04 7.25 -10.08
N ASP A 56 13.55 6.04 -10.32
CA ASP A 56 14.07 5.59 -11.62
C ASP A 56 12.99 4.91 -12.47
N ALA A 57 11.80 4.65 -11.90
CA ALA A 57 10.69 4.08 -12.62
C ALA A 57 10.18 5.01 -13.73
N ALA A 58 9.59 4.45 -14.78
CA ALA A 58 8.99 5.22 -15.88
C ALA A 58 7.87 6.16 -15.41
N ASN A 59 7.21 5.86 -14.29
CA ASN A 59 6.34 6.75 -13.55
C ASN A 59 6.77 6.78 -12.07
N PRO A 60 7.52 7.80 -11.63
CA PRO A 60 8.02 7.89 -10.25
C PRO A 60 6.92 8.21 -9.21
N TYR A 61 5.68 8.37 -9.63
CA TYR A 61 4.52 8.58 -8.75
C TYR A 61 3.73 7.29 -8.48
N THR A 62 4.15 6.15 -9.07
CA THR A 62 3.57 4.85 -8.78
C THR A 62 4.26 4.24 -7.57
N PRO A 63 3.52 3.83 -6.51
CA PRO A 63 4.12 3.18 -5.35
C PRO A 63 4.87 1.92 -5.73
N SER A 64 6.10 1.77 -5.24
CA SER A 64 6.99 0.64 -5.49
C SER A 64 7.22 -0.22 -4.25
N ALA A 65 6.94 0.32 -3.05
CA ALA A 65 6.97 -0.43 -1.81
C ALA A 65 6.15 0.27 -0.72
N TYR A 66 5.80 -0.51 0.30
CA TYR A 66 5.17 -0.06 1.55
C TYR A 66 5.97 -0.59 2.72
N SER A 67 5.99 0.13 3.84
CA SER A 67 6.63 -0.36 5.06
C SER A 67 5.82 -0.07 6.32
N TRP A 68 5.94 -0.94 7.32
CA TRP A 68 5.26 -0.84 8.62
C TRP A 68 6.24 -1.07 9.77
N PRO A 69 6.05 -0.38 10.93
CA PRO A 69 5.09 0.70 11.17
C PRO A 69 5.26 1.89 10.22
N SER A 70 4.29 2.81 10.22
CA SER A 70 4.34 4.08 9.50
C SER A 70 5.47 4.98 10.03
N THR A 71 5.71 6.09 9.34
CA THR A 71 6.58 7.17 9.83
C THR A 71 5.81 8.30 10.53
N PHE A 72 4.51 8.13 10.75
CA PHE A 72 3.67 9.09 11.45
C PHE A 72 3.96 9.09 12.95
N THR A 73 3.73 10.23 13.60
CA THR A 73 3.77 10.29 15.05
C THR A 73 2.51 9.68 15.65
N THR A 74 2.59 9.25 16.92
CA THR A 74 1.43 8.71 17.65
C THR A 74 0.24 9.67 17.65
N ASP A 75 0.49 10.97 17.77
CA ASP A 75 -0.57 11.99 17.78
C ASP A 75 -1.23 12.10 16.38
N GLN A 76 -0.44 12.04 15.30
CA GLN A 76 -0.95 12.04 13.93
C GLN A 76 -1.80 10.81 13.64
N GLU A 77 -1.35 9.62 14.07
CA GLU A 77 -2.13 8.38 13.93
C GLU A 77 -3.43 8.43 14.75
N ALA A 78 -3.39 8.98 15.96
CA ALA A 78 -4.58 9.15 16.80
C ALA A 78 -5.59 10.12 16.17
N GLU A 79 -5.13 11.26 15.63
CA GLU A 79 -5.99 12.22 14.93
C GLU A 79 -6.64 11.59 13.69
N LEU A 80 -5.85 10.89 12.85
CA LEU A 80 -6.37 10.18 11.67
C LEU A 80 -7.39 9.12 12.04
N THR A 81 -7.13 8.32 13.06
CA THR A 81 -8.05 7.29 13.54
C THR A 81 -9.37 7.90 14.01
N SER A 82 -9.32 9.02 14.73
CA SER A 82 -10.50 9.76 15.18
C SER A 82 -11.32 10.30 14.01
N GLU A 83 -10.65 10.91 13.02
CA GLU A 83 -11.32 11.45 11.83
C GLU A 83 -11.89 10.34 10.93
N LEU A 84 -11.20 9.22 10.77
CA LEU A 84 -11.73 8.04 10.07
C LEU A 84 -12.98 7.51 10.77
N GLN A 85 -12.93 7.35 12.09
CA GLN A 85 -14.09 6.91 12.87
C GLN A 85 -15.27 7.88 12.72
N ARG A 86 -15.00 9.19 12.72
CA ARG A 86 -16.02 10.21 12.49
C ARG A 86 -16.62 10.11 11.08
N LEU A 87 -15.77 9.93 10.05
CA LEU A 87 -16.19 9.78 8.67
C LEU A 87 -17.07 8.54 8.47
N LEU A 88 -16.68 7.39 9.00
CA LEU A 88 -17.46 6.15 8.91
C LEU A 88 -18.85 6.31 9.53
N LYS A 89 -18.95 6.99 10.68
CA LYS A 89 -20.25 7.30 11.32
C LYS A 89 -21.11 8.20 10.46
N LEU A 90 -20.54 9.27 9.88
CA LEU A 90 -21.26 10.21 9.01
C LEU A 90 -21.81 9.53 7.74
N LEU A 91 -21.06 8.58 7.18
CA LEU A 91 -21.46 7.82 6.00
C LEU A 91 -22.40 6.64 6.32
N GLY A 92 -22.67 6.36 7.60
CA GLY A 92 -23.49 5.22 8.01
C GLY A 92 -22.84 3.86 7.69
N MET A 93 -21.52 3.84 7.58
CA MET A 93 -20.78 2.60 7.33
C MET A 93 -20.90 1.65 8.51
N ARG A 94 -20.93 0.34 8.23
CA ARG A 94 -21.12 -0.68 9.28
C ARG A 94 -19.93 -1.61 9.37
N THR A 95 -20.04 -2.83 8.88
CA THR A 95 -18.99 -3.84 8.93
C THR A 95 -18.36 -3.97 7.55
N SER A 96 -17.09 -3.63 7.42
CA SER A 96 -16.37 -3.69 6.14
C SER A 96 -14.86 -3.59 6.33
N ILE A 97 -14.12 -4.08 5.33
CA ILE A 97 -12.73 -3.73 5.09
C ILE A 97 -12.67 -2.41 4.30
N TYR A 98 -11.66 -1.61 4.53
CA TYR A 98 -11.42 -0.34 3.82
C TYR A 98 -9.96 -0.26 3.42
N ASN A 99 -9.70 0.19 2.19
CA ASN A 99 -8.40 0.71 1.81
C ASN A 99 -8.42 2.23 2.04
N ILE A 100 -7.41 2.73 2.71
CA ILE A 100 -7.36 4.11 3.20
C ILE A 100 -6.03 4.74 2.80
N GLU A 101 -6.10 5.83 2.04
CA GLU A 101 -4.95 6.67 1.75
C GLU A 101 -4.96 7.90 2.65
N THR A 102 -3.82 8.18 3.30
CA THR A 102 -3.64 9.33 4.18
C THR A 102 -2.29 10.00 3.94
N ARG A 103 -2.20 11.27 4.36
CA ARG A 103 -1.01 12.09 4.14
C ARG A 103 -0.82 13.07 5.29
N ILE A 104 0.43 13.32 5.66
CA ILE A 104 0.78 14.45 6.52
C ILE A 104 1.17 15.62 5.62
N GLY A 105 0.48 16.75 5.76
CA GLY A 105 0.81 17.98 5.03
C GLY A 105 2.05 18.68 5.59
N LEU A 106 2.64 19.61 4.84
CA LEU A 106 3.79 20.41 5.29
C LEU A 106 3.50 21.22 6.56
N ASN A 107 2.23 21.47 6.85
CA ASN A 107 1.78 22.10 8.09
C ASN A 107 1.75 21.15 9.31
N GLY A 108 2.20 19.91 9.13
CA GLY A 108 2.21 18.86 10.15
C GLY A 108 0.85 18.19 10.42
N LYS A 109 -0.22 18.64 9.77
CA LYS A 109 -1.57 18.09 9.96
C LYS A 109 -1.77 16.83 9.12
N PRO A 110 -2.48 15.84 9.67
CA PRO A 110 -2.90 14.67 8.92
C PRO A 110 -4.14 14.94 8.08
N TYR A 111 -4.21 14.29 6.91
CA TYR A 111 -5.32 14.36 5.96
C TYR A 111 -5.71 12.98 5.48
N ILE A 112 -7.01 12.71 5.42
CA ILE A 112 -7.57 11.56 4.71
C ILE A 112 -7.67 11.96 3.23
N MET A 113 -7.02 11.19 2.35
CA MET A 113 -7.01 11.44 0.91
C MET A 113 -8.09 10.64 0.21
N GLU A 114 -8.19 9.34 0.53
CA GLU A 114 -9.19 8.43 -0.03
C GLU A 114 -9.59 7.38 0.99
N VAL A 115 -10.88 6.99 0.97
CA VAL A 115 -11.42 5.83 1.69
C VAL A 115 -12.26 5.01 0.72
N SER A 116 -11.80 3.82 0.40
CA SER A 116 -12.51 2.88 -0.47
C SER A 116 -13.04 1.69 0.36
N PRO A 117 -14.34 1.33 0.29
CA PRO A 117 -14.92 0.23 1.07
C PRO A 117 -14.58 -1.14 0.46
N ARG A 118 -13.30 -1.41 0.28
CA ARG A 118 -12.70 -2.64 -0.25
C ARG A 118 -11.29 -2.79 0.28
N GLY A 119 -10.72 -3.98 0.21
CA GLY A 119 -9.30 -4.18 0.47
C GLY A 119 -8.42 -3.52 -0.59
N GLY A 120 -7.22 -3.14 -0.20
CA GLY A 120 -6.19 -2.59 -1.07
C GLY A 120 -5.65 -3.60 -2.09
N GLY A 121 -4.90 -3.08 -3.06
CA GLY A 121 -4.14 -3.89 -4.01
C GLY A 121 -2.84 -4.44 -3.42
N ASN A 122 -2.04 -5.07 -4.27
CA ASN A 122 -0.66 -5.51 -3.97
C ASN A 122 -0.53 -6.36 -2.69
N ARG A 123 -1.61 -7.08 -2.30
CA ARG A 123 -1.64 -7.99 -1.15
C ARG A 123 -1.47 -7.32 0.23
N LEU A 124 -1.83 -6.03 0.37
CA LEU A 124 -1.71 -5.29 1.63
C LEU A 124 -2.31 -6.03 2.84
N ALA A 125 -3.53 -6.59 2.70
CA ALA A 125 -4.18 -7.33 3.79
C ALA A 125 -3.42 -8.60 4.20
N GLU A 126 -2.79 -9.30 3.26
CA GLU A 126 -1.94 -10.47 3.57
C GLU A 126 -0.65 -10.07 4.28
N MET A 127 -0.02 -8.98 3.84
CA MET A 127 1.14 -8.42 4.54
C MET A 127 0.78 -8.05 5.98
N LEU A 128 -0.36 -7.40 6.21
CA LEU A 128 -0.85 -7.08 7.55
C LEU A 128 -1.08 -8.34 8.40
N ARG A 129 -1.57 -9.44 7.80
CA ARG A 129 -1.70 -10.73 8.49
C ARG A 129 -0.34 -11.27 8.96
N PHE A 130 0.71 -11.16 8.16
CA PHE A 130 2.06 -11.54 8.60
C PHE A 130 2.56 -10.65 9.75
N ALA A 131 2.37 -9.34 9.64
CA ALA A 131 2.89 -8.37 10.59
C ALA A 131 2.15 -8.35 11.93
N THR A 132 0.83 -8.60 11.94
CA THR A 132 -0.03 -8.45 13.12
C THR A 132 -0.73 -9.74 13.54
N GLY A 133 -0.92 -10.68 12.62
CA GLY A 133 -1.74 -11.88 12.83
C GLY A 133 -3.23 -11.66 12.55
N VAL A 134 -3.68 -10.46 12.16
CA VAL A 134 -5.08 -10.17 11.85
C VAL A 134 -5.35 -10.44 10.37
N ASP A 135 -6.25 -11.38 10.09
CA ASP A 135 -6.63 -11.76 8.72
C ASP A 135 -7.86 -10.96 8.26
N LEU A 136 -7.63 -9.81 7.65
CA LEU A 136 -8.70 -8.93 7.18
C LEU A 136 -9.53 -9.55 6.04
N ILE A 137 -8.90 -10.37 5.18
CA ILE A 137 -9.58 -11.02 4.05
C ILE A 137 -10.59 -12.05 4.57
N THR A 138 -10.15 -12.95 5.44
CA THR A 138 -11.03 -13.96 6.05
C THR A 138 -12.17 -13.29 6.82
N ASN A 139 -11.89 -12.22 7.56
CA ASN A 139 -12.94 -11.49 8.29
C ASN A 139 -13.90 -10.74 7.36
N ALA A 140 -13.45 -10.24 6.22
CA ALA A 140 -14.35 -9.66 5.22
C ALA A 140 -15.30 -10.72 4.64
N VAL A 141 -14.81 -11.94 4.38
CA VAL A 141 -15.65 -13.06 3.92
C VAL A 141 -16.63 -13.50 5.02
N ARG A 142 -16.17 -13.67 6.28
CA ARG A 142 -17.03 -13.99 7.43
C ARG A 142 -18.17 -12.98 7.58
N ALA A 143 -17.84 -11.68 7.54
CA ALA A 143 -18.84 -10.61 7.61
C ALA A 143 -19.84 -10.66 6.45
N ALA A 144 -19.38 -10.95 5.23
CA ALA A 144 -20.25 -11.01 4.05
C ALA A 144 -21.26 -12.18 4.09
N VAL A 145 -20.92 -13.28 4.75
CA VAL A 145 -21.83 -14.42 4.93
C VAL A 145 -22.65 -14.34 6.23
N GLY A 146 -22.47 -13.28 7.03
CA GLY A 146 -23.22 -13.02 8.25
C GLY A 146 -22.64 -13.69 9.53
N ASP A 147 -21.40 -14.17 9.46
CA ASP A 147 -20.72 -14.69 10.63
C ASP A 147 -20.30 -13.56 11.58
N ASP A 148 -20.13 -13.90 12.85
CA ASP A 148 -19.63 -12.99 13.87
C ASP A 148 -18.13 -12.66 13.61
N VAL A 149 -17.80 -11.37 13.56
CA VAL A 149 -16.45 -10.84 13.41
C VAL A 149 -16.08 -9.85 14.53
N THR A 150 -16.79 -9.90 15.65
CA THR A 150 -16.54 -9.03 16.82
C THR A 150 -15.23 -9.33 17.51
N ASP A 151 -14.61 -10.47 17.20
CA ASP A 151 -13.30 -10.91 17.69
C ASP A 151 -12.12 -10.19 17.02
N ILE A 152 -12.35 -9.39 15.98
CA ILE A 152 -11.33 -8.51 15.40
C ILE A 152 -10.93 -7.44 16.43
N GLU A 153 -9.62 -7.30 16.64
CA GLU A 153 -9.07 -6.29 17.53
C GLU A 153 -7.76 -5.72 16.99
N GLN A 154 -7.42 -4.49 17.43
CA GLN A 154 -6.14 -3.86 17.12
C GLN A 154 -4.99 -4.71 17.67
N LYS A 155 -3.99 -4.98 16.82
CA LYS A 155 -2.75 -5.67 17.19
C LYS A 155 -1.55 -4.81 16.86
N THR A 156 -0.49 -4.97 17.64
CA THR A 156 0.82 -4.35 17.36
C THR A 156 1.60 -5.12 16.30
N TYR A 157 2.43 -4.42 15.56
CA TYR A 157 3.36 -5.05 14.61
C TYR A 157 4.45 -5.84 15.35
N LYS A 158 4.80 -7.02 14.83
CA LYS A 158 5.86 -7.88 15.36
C LYS A 158 7.13 -7.69 14.54
N GLY A 159 7.87 -6.59 14.79
CA GLY A 159 9.04 -6.17 14.03
C GLY A 159 8.72 -5.11 12.96
N HIS A 160 9.65 -4.93 12.03
CA HIS A 160 9.53 -3.99 10.93
C HIS A 160 9.31 -4.76 9.63
N TRP A 161 8.33 -4.33 8.84
CA TRP A 161 7.87 -5.07 7.68
C TRP A 161 7.90 -4.20 6.43
N ALA A 162 8.14 -4.82 5.29
CA ALA A 162 7.95 -4.17 4.00
C ALA A 162 7.27 -5.11 3.01
N GLU A 163 6.47 -4.52 2.15
CA GLU A 163 6.01 -5.12 0.91
C GLU A 163 6.70 -4.40 -0.24
N VAL A 164 7.41 -5.14 -1.09
CA VAL A 164 8.06 -4.60 -2.28
C VAL A 164 7.31 -5.07 -3.51
N ILE A 165 6.91 -4.13 -4.35
CA ILE A 165 6.25 -4.39 -5.63
C ILE A 165 7.32 -4.68 -6.67
N LEU A 166 7.36 -5.91 -7.15
CA LEU A 166 8.28 -6.33 -8.19
C LEU A 166 7.86 -5.73 -9.52
N HIS A 167 8.79 -5.04 -10.19
CA HIS A 167 8.52 -4.37 -11.46
C HIS A 167 9.80 -4.24 -12.30
N ALA A 168 9.65 -4.05 -13.60
CA ALA A 168 10.76 -3.89 -14.52
C ALA A 168 10.99 -2.42 -14.86
N ASP A 169 12.26 -2.02 -14.99
CA ASP A 169 12.67 -0.65 -15.38
C ASP A 169 12.37 -0.35 -16.87
N ARG A 170 12.28 -1.40 -17.69
CA ARG A 170 12.06 -1.30 -19.14
C ARG A 170 11.19 -2.43 -19.65
N ALA A 171 10.63 -2.26 -20.82
CA ALA A 171 9.93 -3.34 -21.52
C ALA A 171 10.90 -4.42 -21.99
N GLY A 172 10.43 -5.67 -22.04
CA GLY A 172 11.19 -6.83 -22.48
C GLY A 172 10.42 -8.13 -22.23
N HIS A 173 11.14 -9.26 -22.19
CA HIS A 173 10.59 -10.54 -21.78
C HIS A 173 11.27 -10.97 -20.48
N PHE A 174 10.47 -11.35 -19.49
CA PHE A 174 10.98 -11.80 -18.21
C PHE A 174 11.89 -13.01 -18.37
N LYS A 175 13.06 -12.97 -17.77
CA LYS A 175 13.99 -14.09 -17.73
C LYS A 175 14.00 -14.72 -16.35
N SER A 176 14.34 -13.94 -15.32
CA SER A 176 14.41 -14.44 -13.94
C SER A 176 14.34 -13.30 -12.92
N LEU A 177 13.96 -13.65 -11.70
CA LEU A 177 14.11 -12.84 -10.50
C LEU A 177 15.33 -13.37 -9.73
N VAL A 178 16.31 -12.52 -9.50
CA VAL A 178 17.52 -12.84 -8.74
C VAL A 178 17.51 -12.03 -7.46
N ILE A 179 17.58 -12.72 -6.32
CA ILE A 179 17.69 -12.09 -5.00
C ILE A 179 18.98 -12.62 -4.37
N ASP A 180 19.74 -11.75 -3.73
CA ASP A 180 20.93 -12.15 -2.97
C ASP A 180 20.56 -13.24 -1.94
N ALA A 181 21.36 -14.30 -1.88
CA ALA A 181 21.01 -15.49 -1.10
C ALA A 181 20.99 -15.23 0.41
N GLU A 182 21.89 -14.41 0.93
CA GLU A 182 21.94 -14.06 2.33
C GLU A 182 20.77 -13.16 2.70
N PHE A 183 20.48 -12.18 1.86
CA PHE A 183 19.31 -11.30 2.01
C PHE A 183 18.01 -12.11 1.99
N TYR A 184 17.88 -13.05 1.05
CA TYR A 184 16.69 -13.90 0.94
C TYR A 184 16.45 -14.70 2.21
N GLN A 185 17.48 -15.36 2.73
CA GLN A 185 17.39 -16.19 3.95
C GLN A 185 17.09 -15.37 5.20
N SER A 186 17.59 -14.13 5.26
CA SER A 186 17.47 -13.29 6.44
C SER A 186 16.17 -12.49 6.52
N HIS A 187 15.64 -12.08 5.36
CA HIS A 187 14.57 -11.07 5.33
C HIS A 187 13.33 -11.46 4.56
N VAL A 188 13.42 -12.36 3.55
CA VAL A 188 12.26 -12.69 2.70
C VAL A 188 11.37 -13.69 3.41
N ILE A 189 10.13 -13.26 3.70
CA ILE A 189 9.08 -14.11 4.30
C ILE A 189 8.27 -14.80 3.21
N GLN A 190 7.98 -14.06 2.13
CA GLN A 190 7.21 -14.59 1.00
C GLN A 190 7.60 -13.91 -0.31
N THR A 191 7.66 -14.71 -1.35
CA THR A 191 7.79 -14.25 -2.74
C THR A 191 6.54 -14.69 -3.51
N ASP A 192 5.89 -13.76 -4.18
CA ASP A 192 4.78 -14.03 -5.06
C ASP A 192 5.07 -13.44 -6.44
N LEU A 193 5.38 -14.29 -7.39
CA LEU A 193 5.70 -13.92 -8.76
C LEU A 193 4.54 -14.33 -9.68
N TRP A 194 3.96 -13.34 -10.41
CA TRP A 194 2.74 -13.53 -11.20
C TRP A 194 3.00 -13.89 -12.66
N ILE A 195 4.26 -13.87 -13.07
CA ILE A 195 4.69 -14.12 -14.46
C ILE A 195 5.66 -15.28 -14.54
N LYS A 196 5.84 -15.79 -15.75
CA LYS A 196 6.75 -16.90 -16.07
C LYS A 196 7.86 -16.43 -17.01
N GLU A 197 8.91 -17.23 -17.12
CA GLU A 197 9.96 -16.99 -18.10
C GLU A 197 9.38 -16.85 -19.51
N ASN A 198 9.85 -15.82 -20.24
CA ASN A 198 9.41 -15.36 -21.55
C ASN A 198 8.08 -14.60 -21.60
N ASP A 199 7.37 -14.38 -20.48
CA ASP A 199 6.21 -13.50 -20.49
C ASP A 199 6.64 -12.05 -20.79
N PRO A 200 5.83 -11.28 -21.54
CA PRO A 200 6.12 -9.88 -21.81
C PRO A 200 5.95 -9.05 -20.53
N VAL A 201 6.86 -8.10 -20.33
CA VAL A 201 6.79 -7.11 -19.25
C VAL A 201 6.90 -5.71 -19.81
N SER A 202 6.24 -4.77 -19.15
CA SER A 202 6.30 -3.35 -19.46
C SER A 202 7.22 -2.60 -18.48
N ALA A 203 7.69 -1.42 -18.87
CA ALA A 203 8.28 -0.49 -17.91
C ALA A 203 7.21 -0.05 -16.90
N PHE A 204 7.59 0.06 -15.63
CA PHE A 204 6.67 0.35 -14.53
C PHE A 204 6.09 1.77 -14.62
N LYS A 205 4.80 1.87 -14.95
CA LYS A 205 4.04 3.13 -15.07
C LYS A 205 2.81 3.16 -14.17
N GLY A 206 2.37 2.00 -13.70
CA GLY A 206 1.18 1.84 -12.88
C GLY A 206 1.10 0.47 -12.25
N ALA A 207 0.15 0.27 -11.35
CA ALA A 207 -0.03 -1.00 -10.62
C ALA A 207 -0.19 -2.22 -11.53
N ASN A 208 -0.74 -2.05 -12.74
CA ASN A 208 -0.91 -3.14 -13.71
C ASN A 208 0.41 -3.62 -14.35
N ASP A 209 1.49 -2.89 -14.19
CA ASP A 209 2.83 -3.27 -14.67
C ASP A 209 3.63 -4.03 -13.60
N ALA A 210 3.06 -4.24 -12.42
CA ALA A 210 3.65 -5.06 -11.38
C ALA A 210 3.70 -6.52 -11.83
N ILE A 211 4.79 -7.21 -11.51
CA ILE A 211 5.01 -8.61 -11.88
C ILE A 211 5.02 -9.56 -10.69
N GLY A 212 4.84 -9.02 -9.49
CA GLY A 212 4.79 -9.77 -8.25
C GLY A 212 5.04 -8.90 -7.02
N THR A 213 5.11 -9.52 -5.86
CA THR A 213 5.43 -8.88 -4.58
C THR A 213 6.39 -9.70 -3.74
N LEU A 214 7.15 -9.02 -2.87
CA LEU A 214 7.92 -9.61 -1.78
C LEU A 214 7.39 -9.10 -0.45
N VAL A 215 7.21 -10.00 0.51
CA VAL A 215 7.01 -9.66 1.92
C VAL A 215 8.33 -9.82 2.66
N LEU A 216 8.79 -8.76 3.27
CA LEU A 216 10.07 -8.69 3.98
C LEU A 216 9.85 -8.39 5.46
N LYS A 217 10.73 -8.94 6.31
CA LYS A 217 10.78 -8.66 7.74
C LYS A 217 12.18 -8.25 8.18
N PHE A 218 12.24 -7.28 9.08
CA PHE A 218 13.48 -6.75 9.64
C PHE A 218 13.38 -6.62 11.16
N GLU A 219 14.52 -6.69 11.84
CA GLU A 219 14.57 -6.52 13.29
C GLU A 219 14.56 -5.04 13.71
N SER A 220 14.98 -4.13 12.82
CA SER A 220 15.02 -2.70 13.10
C SER A 220 14.54 -1.83 11.93
N GLU A 221 14.05 -0.62 12.26
CA GLU A 221 13.66 0.38 11.27
C GLU A 221 14.86 0.84 10.42
N SER A 222 16.06 0.95 11.03
CA SER A 222 17.27 1.36 10.32
C SER A 222 17.68 0.35 9.25
N GLU A 223 17.59 -0.93 9.56
CA GLU A 223 17.86 -2.02 8.62
C GLU A 223 16.85 -2.01 7.46
N LEU A 224 15.55 -1.90 7.76
CA LEU A 224 14.50 -1.76 6.76
C LEU A 224 14.75 -0.56 5.84
N LYS A 225 15.04 0.62 6.41
CA LYS A 225 15.30 1.83 5.62
C LYS A 225 16.51 1.67 4.71
N LEU A 226 17.58 1.07 5.20
CA LEU A 226 18.78 0.80 4.41
C LEU A 226 18.51 -0.18 3.27
N ALA A 227 17.81 -1.28 3.55
CA ALA A 227 17.47 -2.29 2.56
C ALA A 227 16.63 -1.70 1.42
N LEU A 228 15.59 -0.92 1.76
CA LEU A 228 14.73 -0.29 0.75
C LEU A 228 15.43 0.83 -0.05
N ALA A 229 16.34 1.59 0.58
CA ALA A 229 17.15 2.60 -0.11
C ALA A 229 18.18 1.98 -1.07
N ARG A 230 18.59 0.74 -0.85
CA ARG A 230 19.60 0.00 -1.62
C ARG A 230 19.02 -1.24 -2.30
N GLN A 231 17.78 -1.16 -2.75
CA GLN A 231 17.07 -2.29 -3.31
C GLN A 231 17.83 -2.96 -4.47
N LYS A 232 18.47 -2.19 -5.33
CA LYS A 232 19.25 -2.70 -6.48
C LYS A 232 20.50 -3.52 -6.08
N ASP A 233 20.92 -3.45 -4.82
CA ASP A 233 22.09 -4.21 -4.35
C ASP A 233 21.73 -5.68 -4.05
N TRP A 234 20.47 -5.98 -3.77
CA TRP A 234 20.06 -7.32 -3.35
C TRP A 234 18.97 -7.95 -4.25
N ILE A 235 18.36 -7.20 -5.18
CA ILE A 235 17.35 -7.74 -6.10
C ILE A 235 17.57 -7.24 -7.52
N THR A 236 17.41 -8.14 -8.49
CA THR A 236 17.49 -7.85 -9.91
C THR A 236 16.41 -8.60 -10.68
N ILE A 237 15.71 -7.92 -11.56
CA ILE A 237 14.79 -8.50 -12.53
C ILE A 237 15.53 -8.59 -13.86
N GLU A 238 15.86 -9.81 -14.29
CA GLU A 238 16.53 -10.05 -15.56
C GLU A 238 15.54 -10.14 -16.71
N LEU A 239 15.84 -9.44 -17.80
CA LEU A 239 15.06 -9.43 -19.04
C LEU A 239 15.90 -9.95 -20.21
N LYS A 240 15.20 -10.59 -21.18
CA LYS A 240 15.73 -10.95 -22.51
C LYS A 240 15.46 -9.84 -23.50
#